data_cc3b4e173f67afe6070f381441700dcb
#
_entry.id   cc3b4e173f67afe6070f381441700dcb
#
_cell.length_a   1.000
_cell.length_b   1.000
_cell.length_c   1.000
_cell.angle_alpha   90.00
_cell.angle_beta   90.00
_cell.angle_gamma   90.00
#
_symmetry.space_group_name_H-M   'P 1'
#
loop_
_entity.id
_entity.type
_entity.pdbx_description
1 polymer ?
#
loop_
_entity_poly.entity_id
_entity_poly.type
_entity_poly.pdbx_seq_one_letter_code
_entity_poly.pdbx_strand_id
1 'polypeptide(L)'
;GAVLNVQSDHLGLKGIDTLDQLAEVKRVVIEVAKDCAVLNADDPLTLRMSGYTDAASICYVTMTPQHQLVREHVRAGGRACALEAGVNGQMITLYDKGGHMPLLWTHLIPATLEGRATHNVQNAMFAAALAFSLGIKLDAIRQGLRTFDTTFYQAPGRMNVFDEHPF
;
A
#
# COMPACT_ATOMS: atom_id res chain seq x y z
N GLY A 1 -1.72 -5.95 -10.55
CA GLY A 1 -1.57 -6.84 -9.38
C GLY A 1 -0.92 -6.12 -8.20
N ALA A 2 -1.17 -6.57 -6.98
CA ALA A 2 -0.51 -6.02 -5.80
C ALA A 2 -0.20 -7.11 -4.76
N VAL A 3 0.97 -7.01 -4.10
CA VAL A 3 1.32 -7.80 -2.93
C VAL A 3 1.78 -6.87 -1.81
N LEU A 4 1.03 -6.90 -0.69
CA LEU A 4 1.23 -5.97 0.42
C LEU A 4 2.34 -6.43 1.37
N ASN A 5 2.36 -7.72 1.68
CA ASN A 5 3.36 -8.33 2.57
C ASN A 5 3.38 -9.84 2.44
N VAL A 6 4.43 -10.45 2.97
CA VAL A 6 4.53 -11.90 3.18
C VAL A 6 4.85 -12.13 4.65
N GLN A 7 3.86 -12.55 5.42
CA GLN A 7 3.96 -12.81 6.85
C GLN A 7 3.50 -14.23 7.19
N SER A 8 3.81 -14.71 8.39
CA SER A 8 3.59 -16.10 8.82
C SER A 8 2.13 -16.49 9.10
N ASP A 9 1.18 -15.61 8.85
CA ASP A 9 -0.24 -15.77 9.15
C ASP A 9 -0.94 -16.91 8.37
N HIS A 10 -0.32 -17.44 7.32
CA HIS A 10 -0.86 -18.53 6.51
C HIS A 10 0.07 -19.76 6.41
N LEU A 11 1.07 -19.87 7.28
CA LEU A 11 1.96 -21.04 7.31
C LEU A 11 1.24 -22.28 7.87
N GLY A 12 1.67 -23.47 7.41
CA GLY A 12 1.10 -24.77 7.79
C GLY A 12 -0.16 -25.16 7.00
N LEU A 13 -0.60 -24.33 6.03
CA LEU A 13 -1.74 -24.63 5.17
C LEU A 13 -1.28 -25.23 3.84
N LYS A 14 -1.85 -26.38 3.47
CA LYS A 14 -1.62 -27.03 2.16
C LYS A 14 -0.14 -27.29 1.80
N GLY A 15 0.70 -27.57 2.82
CA GLY A 15 2.12 -27.85 2.63
C GLY A 15 2.99 -26.60 2.41
N ILE A 16 2.50 -25.42 2.76
CA ILE A 16 3.26 -24.18 2.75
C ILE A 16 3.80 -23.95 4.16
N ASP A 17 5.07 -24.30 4.39
CA ASP A 17 5.67 -24.31 5.73
C ASP A 17 6.71 -23.20 5.94
N THR A 18 7.10 -22.49 4.86
CA THR A 18 8.09 -21.43 4.91
C THR A 18 7.56 -20.12 4.29
N LEU A 19 8.15 -19.00 4.71
CA LEU A 19 7.82 -17.68 4.12
C LEU A 19 8.20 -17.61 2.63
N ASP A 20 9.27 -18.26 2.22
CA ASP A 20 9.68 -18.30 0.81
C ASP A 20 8.64 -19.04 -0.04
N GLN A 21 8.14 -20.20 0.40
CA GLN A 21 7.04 -20.92 -0.26
C GLN A 21 5.77 -20.07 -0.33
N LEU A 22 5.43 -19.36 0.76
CA LEU A 22 4.29 -18.45 0.78
C LEU A 22 4.49 -17.27 -0.20
N ALA A 23 5.70 -16.74 -0.28
CA ALA A 23 6.05 -15.69 -1.23
C ALA A 23 5.88 -16.17 -2.68
N GLU A 24 6.29 -17.41 -3.01
CA GLU A 24 6.09 -18.00 -4.34
C GLU A 24 4.60 -18.08 -4.70
N VAL A 25 3.74 -18.50 -3.78
CA VAL A 25 2.30 -18.57 -4.02
C VAL A 25 1.71 -17.16 -4.24
N LYS A 26 2.08 -16.19 -3.39
CA LYS A 26 1.60 -14.81 -3.53
C LYS A 26 2.14 -14.13 -4.80
N ARG A 27 3.32 -14.51 -5.27
CA ARG A 27 3.99 -13.93 -6.44
C ARG A 27 3.20 -14.09 -7.74
N VAL A 28 2.39 -15.12 -7.86
CA VAL A 28 1.54 -15.38 -9.05
C VAL A 28 0.73 -14.13 -9.44
N VAL A 29 0.24 -13.36 -8.45
CA VAL A 29 -0.52 -12.12 -8.70
C VAL A 29 0.33 -11.07 -9.43
N ILE A 30 1.63 -11.09 -9.23
CA ILE A 30 2.59 -10.15 -9.83
C ILE A 30 3.08 -10.66 -11.19
N GLU A 31 3.29 -11.97 -11.34
CA GLU A 31 3.69 -12.60 -12.61
C GLU A 31 2.63 -12.38 -13.71
N VAL A 32 1.35 -12.43 -13.35
CA VAL A 32 0.25 -12.25 -14.34
C VAL A 32 -0.16 -10.78 -14.52
N ALA A 33 0.44 -9.85 -13.78
CA ALA A 33 0.15 -8.43 -13.92
C ALA A 33 0.65 -7.90 -15.28
N LYS A 34 -0.20 -7.17 -16.01
CA LYS A 34 0.14 -6.63 -17.33
C LYS A 34 0.48 -5.14 -17.30
N ASP A 35 -0.33 -4.35 -16.61
CA ASP A 35 -0.20 -2.89 -16.63
C ASP A 35 0.69 -2.37 -15.50
N CYS A 36 0.41 -2.80 -14.26
CA CYS A 36 1.17 -2.34 -13.09
C CYS A 36 1.26 -3.44 -12.03
N ALA A 37 2.49 -3.65 -11.53
CA ALA A 37 2.79 -4.42 -10.33
C ALA A 37 3.00 -3.47 -9.16
N VAL A 38 2.16 -3.56 -8.11
CA VAL A 38 2.25 -2.73 -6.91
C VAL A 38 2.89 -3.55 -5.79
N LEU A 39 4.07 -3.15 -5.33
CA LEU A 39 4.91 -3.92 -4.42
C LEU A 39 5.30 -3.11 -3.19
N ASN A 40 5.31 -3.78 -2.03
CA ASN A 40 5.84 -3.23 -0.80
C ASN A 40 7.38 -3.22 -0.83
N ALA A 41 7.98 -2.05 -0.87
CA ALA A 41 9.43 -1.93 -0.86
C ALA A 41 10.05 -2.18 0.55
N ASP A 42 9.24 -2.06 1.61
CA ASP A 42 9.67 -2.30 2.99
C ASP A 42 9.69 -3.79 3.37
N ASP A 43 9.12 -4.66 2.52
CA ASP A 43 9.11 -6.11 2.72
C ASP A 43 10.08 -6.78 1.71
N PRO A 44 11.20 -7.37 2.17
CA PRO A 44 12.20 -7.96 1.27
C PRO A 44 11.66 -9.07 0.38
N LEU A 45 10.64 -9.82 0.82
CA LEU A 45 10.04 -10.89 0.02
C LEU A 45 9.20 -10.31 -1.12
N THR A 46 8.40 -9.26 -0.84
CA THR A 46 7.64 -8.60 -1.89
C THR A 46 8.55 -7.81 -2.83
N LEU A 47 9.58 -7.18 -2.32
CA LEU A 47 10.53 -6.42 -3.13
C LEU A 47 11.22 -7.30 -4.19
N ARG A 48 11.63 -8.53 -3.81
CA ARG A 48 12.22 -9.50 -4.75
C ARG A 48 11.27 -9.91 -5.87
N MET A 49 9.95 -9.76 -5.70
CA MET A 49 8.97 -10.10 -6.73
C MET A 49 9.06 -9.20 -7.96
N SER A 50 9.69 -8.03 -7.85
CA SER A 50 9.92 -7.13 -8.98
C SER A 50 10.72 -7.77 -10.14
N GLY A 51 11.54 -8.78 -9.84
CA GLY A 51 12.29 -9.54 -10.84
C GLY A 51 11.49 -10.62 -11.58
N TYR A 52 10.21 -10.81 -11.24
CA TYR A 52 9.36 -11.86 -11.79
C TYR A 52 8.12 -11.33 -12.53
N THR A 53 8.05 -10.04 -12.78
CA THR A 53 6.90 -9.43 -13.48
C THR A 53 7.30 -8.86 -14.82
N ASP A 54 6.45 -9.06 -15.82
CA ASP A 54 6.52 -8.41 -17.14
C ASP A 54 5.52 -7.23 -17.23
N ALA A 55 5.01 -6.75 -16.10
CA ALA A 55 4.12 -5.60 -16.09
C ALA A 55 4.80 -4.35 -16.70
N ALA A 56 4.04 -3.58 -17.46
CA ALA A 56 4.53 -2.36 -18.13
C ALA A 56 5.11 -1.32 -17.16
N SER A 57 4.71 -1.38 -15.88
CA SER A 57 5.24 -0.51 -14.83
C SER A 57 5.26 -1.21 -13.47
N ILE A 58 6.18 -0.76 -12.61
CA ILE A 58 6.21 -1.13 -11.18
C ILE A 58 5.90 0.12 -10.36
N CYS A 59 5.02 -0.02 -9.38
CA CYS A 59 4.75 1.00 -8.38
C CYS A 59 5.20 0.49 -7.01
N TYR A 60 6.23 1.09 -6.45
CA TYR A 60 6.68 0.75 -5.10
C TYR A 60 5.90 1.53 -4.05
N VAL A 61 5.46 0.83 -2.99
CA VAL A 61 4.86 1.43 -1.80
C VAL A 61 5.86 1.34 -0.66
N THR A 62 6.12 2.45 0.02
CA THR A 62 7.04 2.48 1.17
C THR A 62 6.55 3.44 2.26
N MET A 63 6.58 2.98 3.49
CA MET A 63 6.41 3.80 4.69
C MET A 63 7.73 4.32 5.24
N THR A 64 8.87 3.82 4.72
CA THR A 64 10.20 4.23 5.11
C THR A 64 10.58 5.55 4.45
N PRO A 65 10.72 6.65 5.21
CA PRO A 65 11.14 7.92 4.65
C PRO A 65 12.47 7.77 3.90
N GLN A 66 12.52 8.30 2.68
CA GLN A 66 13.73 8.30 1.84
C GLN A 66 14.31 6.90 1.54
N HIS A 67 13.47 5.88 1.41
CA HIS A 67 13.90 4.53 1.01
C HIS A 67 14.76 4.60 -0.27
N GLN A 68 16.03 4.15 -0.19
CA GLN A 68 17.03 4.38 -1.23
C GLN A 68 16.57 3.86 -2.61
N LEU A 69 16.16 2.59 -2.68
CA LEU A 69 15.70 1.97 -3.94
C LEU A 69 14.52 2.73 -4.53
N VAL A 70 13.53 3.12 -3.71
CA VAL A 70 12.36 3.86 -4.17
C VAL A 70 12.73 5.22 -4.71
N ARG A 71 13.67 5.93 -4.06
CA ARG A 71 14.19 7.21 -4.56
C ARG A 71 14.90 7.09 -5.90
N GLU A 72 15.71 6.06 -6.08
CA GLU A 72 16.39 5.78 -7.35
C GLU A 72 15.37 5.46 -8.45
N HIS A 73 14.37 4.62 -8.14
CA HIS A 73 13.28 4.27 -9.03
C HIS A 73 12.48 5.51 -9.49
N VAL A 74 12.11 6.39 -8.55
CA VAL A 74 11.40 7.65 -8.84
C VAL A 74 12.25 8.59 -9.70
N ARG A 75 13.55 8.70 -9.41
CA ARG A 75 14.48 9.52 -10.24
C ARG A 75 14.58 9.00 -11.67
N ALA A 76 14.47 7.70 -11.86
CA ALA A 76 14.39 7.09 -13.18
C ALA A 76 13.03 7.24 -13.87
N GLY A 77 12.07 7.96 -13.25
CA GLY A 77 10.73 8.16 -13.78
C GLY A 77 9.71 7.08 -13.37
N GLY A 78 10.07 6.17 -12.48
CA GLY A 78 9.20 5.11 -12.00
C GLY A 78 8.10 5.61 -11.06
N ARG A 79 7.09 4.76 -10.85
CA ARG A 79 5.96 5.05 -9.97
C ARG A 79 6.24 4.65 -8.53
N ALA A 80 5.76 5.46 -7.59
CA ALA A 80 5.79 5.12 -6.17
C ALA A 80 4.63 5.76 -5.40
N CYS A 81 4.31 5.15 -4.26
CA CYS A 81 3.51 5.74 -3.21
C CYS A 81 4.35 5.73 -1.92
N ALA A 82 4.76 6.90 -1.45
CA ALA A 82 5.64 7.03 -0.31
C ALA A 82 4.98 7.80 0.82
N LEU A 83 5.36 7.45 2.06
CA LEU A 83 4.99 8.20 3.24
C LEU A 83 6.07 9.24 3.53
N GLU A 84 5.70 10.51 3.53
CA GLU A 84 6.61 11.63 3.73
C GLU A 84 6.33 12.34 5.04
N ALA A 85 7.38 12.70 5.75
CA ALA A 85 7.27 13.56 6.92
C ALA A 85 7.06 15.02 6.49
N GLY A 86 6.10 15.69 7.10
CA GLY A 86 5.85 17.12 6.90
C GLY A 86 5.53 17.83 8.21
N VAL A 87 5.37 19.15 8.15
CA VAL A 87 5.12 19.98 9.34
C VAL A 87 3.81 19.64 10.06
N ASN A 88 2.83 19.11 9.34
CA ASN A 88 1.50 18.78 9.88
C ASN A 88 1.29 17.27 10.08
N GLY A 89 2.35 16.47 10.09
CA GLY A 89 2.27 15.01 10.23
C GLY A 89 2.83 14.27 9.03
N GLN A 90 2.25 13.12 8.71
CA GLN A 90 2.70 12.26 7.60
C GLN A 90 1.78 12.44 6.39
N MET A 91 2.39 12.63 5.22
CA MET A 91 1.71 12.81 3.93
C MET A 91 1.88 11.56 3.08
N ILE A 92 0.78 11.03 2.56
CA ILE A 92 0.82 10.04 1.47
C ILE A 92 1.06 10.79 0.17
N THR A 93 2.13 10.45 -0.54
CA THR A 93 2.53 11.10 -1.78
C THR A 93 2.68 10.07 -2.90
N LEU A 94 2.12 10.39 -4.05
CA LEU A 94 2.29 9.60 -5.29
C LEU A 94 3.37 10.22 -6.17
N TYR A 95 4.10 9.34 -6.86
CA TYR A 95 5.12 9.71 -7.83
C TYR A 95 4.86 9.01 -9.17
N ASP A 96 4.98 9.73 -10.28
CA ASP A 96 4.94 9.18 -11.63
C ASP A 96 5.70 10.11 -12.58
N LYS A 97 6.61 9.55 -13.38
CA LYS A 97 7.37 10.28 -14.41
C LYS A 97 8.03 11.57 -13.91
N GLY A 98 8.58 11.52 -12.71
CA GLY A 98 9.21 12.68 -12.06
C GLY A 98 8.23 13.66 -11.40
N GLY A 99 6.92 13.45 -11.54
CA GLY A 99 5.91 14.24 -10.84
C GLY A 99 5.86 13.86 -9.36
N HIS A 100 5.72 14.87 -8.49
CA HIS A 100 5.53 14.75 -7.04
C HIS A 100 4.12 15.23 -6.72
N MET A 101 3.26 14.30 -6.29
CA MET A 101 1.81 14.53 -6.12
C MET A 101 1.38 14.23 -4.69
N PRO A 102 1.47 15.22 -3.76
CA PRO A 102 0.94 15.05 -2.41
C PRO A 102 -0.55 14.73 -2.46
N LEU A 103 -0.94 13.63 -1.85
CA LEU A 103 -2.30 13.12 -1.94
C LEU A 103 -3.14 13.55 -0.73
N LEU A 104 -2.78 13.08 0.46
CA LEU A 104 -3.57 13.30 1.67
C LEU A 104 -2.73 13.08 2.92
N TRP A 105 -2.94 13.90 3.95
CA TRP A 105 -2.39 13.67 5.29
C TRP A 105 -3.01 12.42 5.92
N THR A 106 -2.20 11.59 6.58
CA THR A 106 -2.68 10.33 7.19
C THR A 106 -3.75 10.56 8.24
N HIS A 107 -3.65 11.62 9.05
CA HIS A 107 -4.61 11.95 10.09
C HIS A 107 -6.00 12.37 9.55
N LEU A 108 -6.11 12.67 8.26
CA LEU A 108 -7.38 12.99 7.59
C LEU A 108 -8.08 11.74 7.00
N ILE A 109 -7.50 10.57 7.20
CA ILE A 109 -8.08 9.28 6.78
C ILE A 109 -8.70 8.60 8.00
N PRO A 110 -10.04 8.51 8.12
CA PRO A 110 -10.69 8.00 9.33
C PRO A 110 -10.20 6.60 9.73
N ALA A 111 -10.02 5.71 8.75
CA ALA A 111 -9.56 4.34 8.98
C ALA A 111 -8.17 4.24 9.63
N THR A 112 -7.36 5.30 9.59
CA THR A 112 -6.01 5.31 10.18
C THR A 112 -5.99 5.69 11.66
N LEU A 113 -7.12 6.06 12.24
CA LEU A 113 -7.21 6.54 13.63
C LEU A 113 -6.21 7.68 13.89
N GLU A 114 -6.35 8.77 13.13
CA GLU A 114 -5.45 9.93 13.15
C GLU A 114 -3.99 9.60 12.77
N GLY A 115 -3.78 8.58 11.92
CA GLY A 115 -2.45 8.12 11.52
C GLY A 115 -1.78 7.16 12.50
N ARG A 116 -2.44 6.81 13.61
CA ARG A 116 -1.89 5.90 14.64
C ARG A 116 -1.95 4.42 14.24
N ALA A 117 -2.95 4.03 13.46
CA ALA A 117 -3.08 2.66 12.95
C ALA A 117 -2.18 2.48 11.72
N THR A 118 -0.88 2.22 11.93
CA THR A 118 0.16 2.15 10.88
C THR A 118 -0.17 1.15 9.79
N HIS A 119 -0.76 -0.01 10.12
CA HIS A 119 -1.20 -1.00 9.14
C HIS A 119 -2.31 -0.44 8.23
N ASN A 120 -3.22 0.40 8.74
CA ASN A 120 -4.24 1.05 7.94
C ASN A 120 -3.67 2.21 7.11
N VAL A 121 -2.61 2.88 7.58
CA VAL A 121 -1.86 3.83 6.74
C VAL A 121 -1.27 3.10 5.53
N GLN A 122 -0.62 1.96 5.74
CA GLN A 122 -0.09 1.14 4.65
C GLN A 122 -1.20 0.67 3.70
N ASN A 123 -2.32 0.17 4.23
CA ASN A 123 -3.47 -0.23 3.42
C ASN A 123 -4.01 0.93 2.57
N ALA A 124 -4.12 2.14 3.13
CA ALA A 124 -4.54 3.34 2.41
C ALA A 124 -3.55 3.71 1.28
N MET A 125 -2.24 3.56 1.52
CA MET A 125 -1.21 3.78 0.51
C MET A 125 -1.34 2.78 -0.65
N PHE A 126 -1.57 1.49 -0.36
CA PHE A 126 -1.82 0.47 -1.39
C PHE A 126 -3.10 0.75 -2.17
N ALA A 127 -4.19 1.13 -1.49
CA ALA A 127 -5.44 1.54 -2.14
C ALA A 127 -5.22 2.72 -3.09
N ALA A 128 -4.46 3.74 -2.64
CA ALA A 128 -4.10 4.89 -3.47
C ALA A 128 -3.26 4.50 -4.69
N ALA A 129 -2.22 3.67 -4.50
CA ALA A 129 -1.34 3.21 -5.57
C ALA A 129 -2.10 2.39 -6.62
N LEU A 130 -2.99 1.48 -6.20
CA LEU A 130 -3.83 0.69 -7.08
C LEU A 130 -4.81 1.57 -7.86
N ALA A 131 -5.54 2.45 -7.17
CA ALA A 131 -6.49 3.36 -7.80
C ALA A 131 -5.80 4.27 -8.83
N PHE A 132 -4.64 4.81 -8.47
CA PHE A 132 -3.83 5.62 -9.39
C PHE A 132 -3.36 4.82 -10.62
N SER A 133 -2.94 3.57 -10.41
CA SER A 133 -2.53 2.67 -11.50
C SER A 133 -3.67 2.30 -12.46
N LEU A 134 -4.91 2.35 -11.98
CA LEU A 134 -6.13 2.19 -12.78
C LEU A 134 -6.59 3.49 -13.47
N GLY A 135 -5.84 4.59 -13.33
CA GLY A 135 -6.17 5.87 -13.95
C GLY A 135 -7.26 6.67 -13.23
N ILE A 136 -7.58 6.31 -11.98
CA ILE A 136 -8.54 7.07 -11.18
C ILE A 136 -7.92 8.44 -10.83
N LYS A 137 -8.73 9.50 -10.98
CA LYS A 137 -8.29 10.89 -10.72
C LYS A 137 -7.94 11.09 -9.25
N LEU A 138 -6.90 11.90 -8.97
CA LEU A 138 -6.41 12.15 -7.61
C LEU A 138 -7.50 12.64 -6.65
N ASP A 139 -8.42 13.49 -7.11
CA ASP A 139 -9.51 13.98 -6.25
C ASP A 139 -10.50 12.88 -5.87
N ALA A 140 -10.77 11.93 -6.76
CA ALA A 140 -11.59 10.77 -6.44
C ALA A 140 -10.89 9.83 -5.44
N ILE A 141 -9.56 9.64 -5.59
CA ILE A 141 -8.76 8.87 -4.62
C ILE A 141 -8.79 9.56 -3.25
N ARG A 142 -8.57 10.88 -3.19
CA ARG A 142 -8.67 11.67 -1.95
C ARG A 142 -10.03 11.52 -1.29
N GLN A 143 -11.10 11.65 -2.06
CA GLN A 143 -12.46 11.51 -1.56
C GLN A 143 -12.71 10.11 -0.99
N GLY A 144 -12.32 9.05 -1.72
CA GLY A 144 -12.47 7.68 -1.26
C GLY A 144 -11.73 7.42 0.07
N LEU A 145 -10.49 7.89 0.20
CA LEU A 145 -9.72 7.76 1.43
C LEU A 145 -10.32 8.54 2.61
N ARG A 146 -10.90 9.73 2.37
CA ARG A 146 -11.51 10.58 3.40
C ARG A 146 -12.87 10.07 3.89
N THR A 147 -13.57 9.29 3.10
CA THR A 147 -14.91 8.80 3.41
C THR A 147 -14.93 7.34 3.87
N PHE A 148 -13.83 6.61 3.67
CA PHE A 148 -13.71 5.24 4.15
C PHE A 148 -13.33 5.23 5.63
N ASP A 149 -14.14 4.59 6.45
CA ASP A 149 -13.90 4.40 7.88
C ASP A 149 -13.90 2.90 8.25
N THR A 150 -13.66 2.61 9.53
CA THR A 150 -13.67 1.25 10.08
C THR A 150 -14.97 0.92 10.78
N THR A 151 -16.08 1.59 10.44
CA THR A 151 -17.39 1.22 10.97
C THR A 151 -17.76 -0.21 10.56
N PHE A 152 -18.63 -0.84 11.37
CA PHE A 152 -19.07 -2.21 11.09
C PHE A 152 -19.70 -2.35 9.70
N TYR A 153 -20.39 -1.33 9.21
CA TYR A 153 -21.04 -1.35 7.91
C TYR A 153 -20.09 -1.28 6.72
N GLN A 154 -18.95 -0.58 6.86
CA GLN A 154 -17.96 -0.44 5.78
C GLN A 154 -16.88 -1.53 5.84
N ALA A 155 -16.48 -1.96 7.03
CA ALA A 155 -15.41 -2.93 7.22
C ALA A 155 -15.72 -3.89 8.38
N PRO A 156 -16.74 -4.78 8.26
CA PRO A 156 -17.12 -5.68 9.33
C PRO A 156 -15.95 -6.58 9.74
N GLY A 157 -15.72 -6.69 11.07
CA GLY A 157 -14.62 -7.48 11.63
C GLY A 157 -13.22 -6.90 11.45
N ARG A 158 -13.09 -5.64 11.02
CA ARG A 158 -11.81 -4.94 10.79
C ARG A 158 -11.65 -3.75 11.73
N MET A 159 -11.19 -4.00 12.98
CA MET A 159 -10.99 -2.96 14.02
C MET A 159 -12.21 -2.04 14.20
N ASN A 160 -13.39 -2.62 14.27
CA ASN A 160 -14.59 -1.82 14.54
C ASN A 160 -14.55 -1.26 15.97
N VAL A 161 -14.77 0.03 16.10
CA VAL A 161 -14.88 0.73 17.38
C VAL A 161 -16.36 1.00 17.66
N PHE A 162 -16.83 0.60 18.82
CA PHE A 162 -18.20 0.80 19.27
C PHE A 162 -18.16 1.72 20.49
N ASP A 163 -18.40 3.00 20.28
CA ASP A 163 -18.33 4.04 21.32
C ASP A 163 -19.63 4.17 22.15
N GLU A 164 -20.70 3.46 21.74
CA GLU A 164 -22.05 3.70 22.25
C GLU A 164 -22.45 2.86 23.47
N HIS A 165 -21.59 2.00 24.00
CA HIS A 165 -21.90 1.17 25.15
C HIS A 165 -20.88 1.38 26.26
N PRO A 166 -21.22 2.19 27.28
CA PRO A 166 -20.48 2.16 28.54
C PRO A 166 -20.78 0.82 29.24
N PHE A 167 -19.73 0.05 29.47
CA PHE A 167 -19.79 -1.11 30.38
C PHE A 167 -19.68 -0.63 31.81
#